data_6744a51c7c2e9bc6f41b3ed6cf75f78d
#
_entry.id   6744a51c7c2e9bc6f41b3ed6cf75f78d
#
_cell.length_a   1.000
_cell.length_b   1.000
_cell.length_c   1.000
_cell.angle_alpha   90.00
_cell.angle_beta   90.00
_cell.angle_gamma   90.00
#
_symmetry.space_group_name_H-M   'P 1'
#
loop_
_entity.id
_entity.type
_entity.pdbx_description
1 polymer ?
#
loop_
_entity_poly.entity_id
_entity_poly.type
_entity_poly.pdbx_seq_one_letter_code
_entity_poly.pdbx_strand_id
1 'polypeptide(L)'
;MTWPWILDRLEASGVFNQISTVSSTVDALSAEERERILLQARSFNEQLAGEATELPADQIEPYAQQLIFDRDPMMSWVEIPSIDVSMPIYHGTSEEVLMAGVGHLEGTSLPVGGTSTHCVLTAHSGMRNLSMFDDIHSL
;
A
#
# COMPACT_ATOMS: atom_id res chain seq x y z
N MET A 1 -4.91 -32.29 0.62
CA MET A 1 -5.42 -31.47 1.73
C MET A 1 -4.33 -30.51 2.18
N THR A 2 -4.53 -29.22 1.98
CA THR A 2 -3.58 -28.20 2.40
C THR A 2 -3.77 -27.89 3.88
N TRP A 3 -2.67 -27.86 4.57
CA TRP A 3 -2.65 -27.51 5.99
C TRP A 3 -2.69 -26.00 6.14
N PRO A 4 -3.74 -25.39 6.67
CA PRO A 4 -3.89 -23.93 6.70
C PRO A 4 -2.71 -23.21 7.35
N TRP A 5 -2.13 -23.78 8.40
CA TRP A 5 -0.99 -23.18 9.10
C TRP A 5 0.31 -23.19 8.28
N ILE A 6 0.47 -24.16 7.37
CA ILE A 6 1.61 -24.20 6.45
C ILE A 6 1.46 -23.12 5.38
N LEU A 7 0.25 -22.97 4.82
CA LEU A 7 -0.04 -21.93 3.84
C LEU A 7 0.17 -20.53 4.43
N ASP A 8 -0.35 -20.29 5.62
CA ASP A 8 -0.16 -19.00 6.31
C ASP A 8 1.32 -18.69 6.49
N ARG A 9 2.10 -19.69 6.85
CA ARG A 9 3.54 -19.51 7.05
C ARG A 9 4.30 -19.26 5.74
N LEU A 10 3.89 -19.93 4.66
CA LEU A 10 4.47 -19.71 3.33
C LEU A 10 4.08 -18.35 2.78
N GLU A 11 2.84 -17.95 2.94
CA GLU A 11 2.34 -16.64 2.54
C GLU A 11 3.05 -15.53 3.32
N ALA A 12 3.20 -15.68 4.64
CA ALA A 12 3.92 -14.73 5.47
C ALA A 12 5.38 -14.58 5.04
N SER A 13 6.04 -15.68 4.68
CA SER A 13 7.42 -15.66 4.16
C SER A 13 7.49 -14.93 2.82
N GLY A 14 6.53 -15.18 1.92
CA GLY A 14 6.44 -14.51 0.62
C GLY A 14 6.21 -13.01 0.77
N VAL A 15 5.31 -12.61 1.65
CA VAL A 15 5.02 -11.21 1.97
C VAL A 15 6.25 -10.51 2.55
N PHE A 16 6.94 -11.14 3.50
CA PHE A 16 8.16 -10.59 4.08
C PHE A 16 9.24 -10.37 3.01
N ASN A 17 9.44 -11.35 2.13
CA ASN A 17 10.39 -11.22 1.04
C ASN A 17 10.01 -10.11 0.07
N GLN A 18 8.74 -9.96 -0.26
CA GLN A 18 8.23 -8.89 -1.12
C GLN A 18 8.49 -7.52 -0.49
N ILE A 19 8.15 -7.34 0.78
CA ILE A 19 8.38 -6.09 1.52
C ILE A 19 9.88 -5.79 1.56
N SER A 20 10.73 -6.76 1.87
CA SER A 20 12.18 -6.60 1.86
C SER A 20 12.70 -6.17 0.50
N THR A 21 12.21 -6.78 -0.58
CA THR A 21 12.64 -6.46 -1.95
C THR A 21 12.25 -5.04 -2.31
N VAL A 22 11.00 -4.65 -2.06
CA VAL A 22 10.52 -3.29 -2.36
C VAL A 22 11.23 -2.25 -1.49
N SER A 23 11.42 -2.53 -0.21
CA SER A 23 12.17 -1.65 0.70
C SER A 23 13.59 -1.42 0.19
N SER A 24 14.28 -2.48 -0.25
CA SER A 24 15.62 -2.38 -0.85
C SER A 24 15.61 -1.57 -2.13
N THR A 25 14.59 -1.74 -2.97
CA THR A 25 14.41 -0.96 -4.21
C THR A 25 14.22 0.51 -3.89
N VAL A 26 13.38 0.83 -2.91
CA VAL A 26 13.15 2.23 -2.47
C VAL A 26 14.44 2.83 -1.92
N ASP A 27 15.19 2.10 -1.12
CA ASP A 27 16.46 2.55 -0.55
C ASP A 27 17.52 2.79 -1.63
N ALA A 28 17.47 2.01 -2.72
CA ALA A 28 18.38 2.16 -3.86
C ALA A 28 18.02 3.30 -4.80
N LEU A 29 16.81 3.86 -4.70
CA LEU A 29 16.41 5.02 -5.52
C LEU A 29 17.25 6.24 -5.17
N SER A 30 17.54 7.06 -6.18
CA SER A 30 18.17 8.36 -5.95
C SER A 30 17.22 9.28 -5.17
N ALA A 31 17.78 10.28 -4.49
CA ALA A 31 16.98 11.28 -3.79
C ALA A 31 16.02 12.01 -4.73
N GLU A 32 16.45 12.26 -5.98
CA GLU A 32 15.63 12.91 -7.01
C GLU A 32 14.44 12.03 -7.42
N GLU A 33 14.66 10.75 -7.60
CA GLU A 33 13.59 9.79 -7.95
C GLU A 33 12.57 9.64 -6.83
N ARG A 34 13.03 9.52 -5.58
CA ARG A 34 12.15 9.49 -4.41
C ARG A 34 11.29 10.74 -4.32
N GLU A 35 11.92 11.89 -4.47
CA GLU A 35 11.22 13.18 -4.41
C GLU A 35 10.18 13.30 -5.54
N ARG A 36 10.52 12.81 -6.75
CA ARG A 36 9.59 12.81 -7.88
C ARG A 36 8.36 11.94 -7.58
N ILE A 37 8.55 10.73 -7.04
CA ILE A 37 7.47 9.82 -6.70
C ILE A 37 6.58 10.43 -5.61
N LEU A 38 7.18 11.03 -4.59
CA LEU A 38 6.44 11.68 -3.50
C LEU A 38 5.72 12.94 -3.97
N LEU A 39 6.33 13.74 -4.83
CA LEU A 39 5.71 14.93 -5.40
C LEU A 39 4.48 14.56 -6.23
N GLN A 40 4.56 13.51 -7.03
CA GLN A 40 3.42 12.97 -7.76
C GLN A 40 2.29 12.56 -6.82
N ALA A 41 2.60 11.79 -5.77
CA ALA A 41 1.62 11.32 -4.82
C ALA A 41 0.98 12.46 -4.02
N ARG A 42 1.76 13.42 -3.57
CA ARG A 42 1.25 14.60 -2.87
C ARG A 42 0.34 15.44 -3.76
N SER A 43 0.77 15.70 -5.01
CA SER A 43 -0.02 16.46 -5.98
C SER A 43 -1.33 15.74 -6.31
N PHE A 44 -1.30 14.41 -6.42
CA PHE A 44 -2.50 13.61 -6.59
C PHE A 44 -3.46 13.79 -5.41
N ASN A 45 -2.97 13.75 -4.19
CA ASN A 45 -3.78 13.95 -2.98
C ASN A 45 -4.38 15.37 -2.93
N GLU A 46 -3.59 16.38 -3.27
CA GLU A 46 -4.07 17.78 -3.35
C GLU A 46 -5.18 17.91 -4.39
N GLN A 47 -5.03 17.27 -5.54
CA GLN A 47 -6.05 17.27 -6.59
C GLN A 47 -7.35 16.60 -6.11
N LEU A 48 -7.26 15.48 -5.40
CA LEU A 48 -8.41 14.81 -4.82
C LEU A 48 -9.16 15.71 -3.82
N ALA A 49 -8.41 16.47 -3.04
CA ALA A 49 -8.97 17.40 -2.05
C ALA A 49 -9.52 18.69 -2.67
N GLY A 50 -9.34 18.89 -3.96
CA GLY A 50 -9.72 20.14 -4.64
C GLY A 50 -8.83 21.33 -4.28
N GLU A 51 -7.64 21.07 -3.81
CA GLU A 51 -6.64 22.08 -3.43
C GLU A 51 -5.74 22.46 -4.61
N ALA A 52 -4.99 23.53 -4.46
CA ALA A 52 -3.96 23.89 -5.41
C ALA A 52 -2.82 22.85 -5.37
N THR A 53 -2.41 22.38 -6.55
CA THR A 53 -1.39 21.34 -6.67
C THR A 53 -0.03 21.94 -6.99
N GLU A 54 1.04 21.31 -6.48
CA GLU A 54 2.41 21.71 -6.82
C GLU A 54 2.69 21.43 -8.29
N LEU A 55 2.21 20.31 -8.83
CA LEU A 55 2.33 19.99 -10.23
C LEU A 55 1.09 20.45 -11.00
N PRO A 56 1.28 20.93 -12.26
CA PRO A 56 0.13 21.16 -13.14
C PRO A 56 -0.70 19.88 -13.32
N ALA A 57 -2.02 20.04 -13.45
CA ALA A 57 -2.95 18.91 -13.53
C ALA A 57 -2.61 17.91 -14.65
N ASP A 58 -2.11 18.41 -15.78
CA ASP A 58 -1.71 17.58 -16.92
C ASP A 58 -0.42 16.79 -16.68
N GLN A 59 0.34 17.12 -15.64
CA GLN A 59 1.56 16.43 -15.25
C GLN A 59 1.36 15.44 -14.09
N ILE A 60 0.17 15.41 -13.51
CA ILE A 60 -0.14 14.46 -12.43
C ILE A 60 -0.51 13.12 -13.06
N GLU A 61 0.25 12.07 -12.70
CA GLU A 61 0.01 10.73 -13.20
C GLU A 61 -1.32 10.17 -12.69
N PRO A 62 -2.00 9.32 -13.46
CA PRO A 62 -3.22 8.67 -13.00
C PRO A 62 -2.95 7.72 -11.83
N TYR A 63 -4.00 7.38 -11.09
CA TYR A 63 -3.93 6.54 -9.88
C TYR A 63 -3.07 5.29 -10.05
N ALA A 64 -3.26 4.54 -11.12
CA ALA A 64 -2.55 3.28 -11.33
C ALA A 64 -1.03 3.46 -11.55
N GLN A 65 -0.59 4.68 -11.84
CA GLN A 65 0.83 5.00 -12.05
C GLN A 65 1.47 5.64 -10.82
N GLN A 66 0.72 5.86 -9.76
CA GLN A 66 1.23 6.44 -8.53
C GLN A 66 1.92 5.37 -7.67
N LEU A 67 3.00 5.74 -7.00
CA LEU A 67 3.73 4.86 -6.07
C LEU A 67 4.13 3.53 -6.71
N ILE A 68 4.70 3.59 -7.92
CA ILE A 68 5.23 2.41 -8.62
C ILE A 68 6.74 2.33 -8.36
N PHE A 69 7.19 1.19 -7.84
CA PHE A 69 8.58 0.91 -7.56
C PHE A 69 9.04 -0.31 -8.38
N ASP A 70 9.80 -0.05 -9.43
CA ASP A 70 10.45 -1.06 -10.26
C ASP A 70 9.51 -2.21 -10.70
N ARG A 71 8.34 -1.89 -11.22
CA ARG A 71 7.33 -2.84 -11.73
C ARG A 71 6.67 -3.72 -10.66
N ASP A 72 7.04 -3.56 -9.39
CA ASP A 72 6.35 -4.29 -8.33
C ASP A 72 4.93 -3.74 -8.17
N PRO A 73 3.91 -4.61 -8.06
CA PRO A 73 2.54 -4.16 -7.88
C PRO A 73 2.28 -3.53 -6.50
N MET A 74 3.19 -3.72 -5.54
CA MET A 74 3.04 -3.16 -4.21
C MET A 74 3.32 -1.66 -4.21
N MET A 75 2.32 -0.86 -3.82
CA MET A 75 2.47 0.60 -3.74
C MET A 75 3.10 1.05 -2.42
N SER A 76 2.94 0.29 -1.36
CA SER A 76 3.46 0.58 -0.03
C SER A 76 3.27 -0.66 0.85
N TRP A 77 3.58 -0.53 2.13
CA TRP A 77 3.26 -1.56 3.12
C TRP A 77 2.80 -0.91 4.41
N VAL A 78 2.00 -1.64 5.17
CA VAL A 78 1.52 -1.21 6.49
C VAL A 78 2.15 -2.08 7.57
N GLU A 79 2.66 -1.44 8.60
CA GLU A 79 3.20 -2.11 9.78
C GLU A 79 2.42 -1.65 11.01
N ILE A 80 1.89 -2.60 11.75
CA ILE A 80 1.21 -2.36 13.03
C ILE A 80 1.85 -3.29 14.06
N PRO A 81 2.97 -2.87 14.68
CA PRO A 81 3.74 -3.75 15.55
C PRO A 81 2.96 -4.28 16.76
N SER A 82 2.01 -3.51 17.29
CA SER A 82 1.22 -3.90 18.45
C SER A 82 0.35 -5.13 18.23
N ILE A 83 0.04 -5.46 16.99
CA ILE A 83 -0.73 -6.65 16.61
C ILE A 83 0.03 -7.53 15.61
N ASP A 84 1.33 -7.31 15.49
CA ASP A 84 2.24 -8.09 14.63
C ASP A 84 1.78 -8.15 13.16
N VAL A 85 1.31 -7.01 12.63
CA VAL A 85 0.89 -6.90 11.23
C VAL A 85 1.99 -6.22 10.42
N SER A 86 2.36 -6.85 9.31
CA SER A 86 3.24 -6.28 8.27
C SER A 86 2.73 -6.82 6.94
N MET A 87 2.03 -5.97 6.19
CA MET A 87 1.30 -6.38 4.99
C MET A 87 1.54 -5.43 3.83
N PRO A 88 1.63 -5.95 2.59
CA PRO A 88 1.73 -5.12 1.41
C PRO A 88 0.40 -4.42 1.12
N ILE A 89 0.50 -3.21 0.57
CA ILE A 89 -0.65 -2.42 0.12
C ILE A 89 -0.60 -2.37 -1.41
N TYR A 90 -1.72 -2.70 -2.03
CA TYR A 90 -1.90 -2.68 -3.48
C TYR A 90 -2.94 -1.64 -3.90
N HIS A 91 -2.90 -1.24 -5.17
CA HIS A 91 -3.89 -0.32 -5.73
C HIS A 91 -5.27 -0.98 -5.83
N GLY A 92 -6.28 -0.30 -5.35
CA GLY A 92 -7.66 -0.74 -5.46
C GLY A 92 -8.08 -1.78 -4.42
N THR A 93 -9.30 -2.24 -4.56
CA THR A 93 -9.95 -3.15 -3.61
C THR A 93 -10.62 -4.32 -4.33
N SER A 94 -10.05 -4.75 -5.46
CA SER A 94 -10.54 -5.93 -6.17
C SER A 94 -10.37 -7.20 -5.33
N GLU A 95 -11.11 -8.22 -5.65
CA GLU A 95 -11.00 -9.53 -5.00
C GLU A 95 -9.56 -10.07 -5.05
N GLU A 96 -8.89 -9.92 -6.19
CA GLU A 96 -7.50 -10.32 -6.36
C GLU A 96 -6.56 -9.60 -5.40
N VAL A 97 -6.75 -8.28 -5.25
CA VAL A 97 -5.97 -7.46 -4.32
C VAL A 97 -6.20 -7.92 -2.87
N LEU A 98 -7.46 -8.09 -2.48
CA LEU A 98 -7.81 -8.48 -1.11
C LEU A 98 -7.36 -9.90 -0.76
N MET A 99 -7.20 -10.76 -1.75
CA MET A 99 -6.60 -12.08 -1.57
C MET A 99 -5.08 -12.01 -1.39
N ALA A 100 -4.43 -11.02 -1.97
CA ALA A 100 -2.98 -10.86 -1.90
C ALA A 100 -2.49 -10.07 -0.69
N GLY A 101 -3.29 -9.11 -0.21
CA GLY A 101 -2.87 -8.24 0.89
C GLY A 101 -3.91 -7.19 1.24
N VAL A 102 -3.41 -6.00 1.56
CA VAL A 102 -4.23 -4.85 1.88
C VAL A 102 -4.52 -4.07 0.61
N GLY A 103 -5.76 -3.66 0.41
CA GLY A 103 -6.17 -2.81 -0.72
C GLY A 103 -6.28 -1.36 -0.29
N HIS A 104 -5.78 -0.47 -1.14
CA HIS A 104 -6.02 0.97 -1.01
C HIS A 104 -7.29 1.33 -1.78
N LEU A 105 -8.25 1.98 -1.11
CA LEU A 105 -9.50 2.38 -1.75
C LEU A 105 -9.24 3.55 -2.70
N GLU A 106 -9.45 3.33 -3.99
CA GLU A 106 -9.33 4.37 -5.00
C GLU A 106 -10.34 5.51 -4.71
N GLY A 107 -9.90 6.73 -4.90
CA GLY A 107 -10.69 7.92 -4.54
C GLY A 107 -10.38 8.47 -3.15
N THR A 108 -9.57 7.76 -2.35
CA THR A 108 -9.03 8.26 -1.09
C THR A 108 -7.59 8.67 -1.25
N SER A 109 -7.05 9.43 -0.29
CA SER A 109 -5.66 9.89 -0.34
C SER A 109 -4.68 8.72 -0.39
N LEU A 110 -3.62 8.87 -1.17
CA LEU A 110 -2.51 7.91 -1.18
C LEU A 110 -1.79 7.89 0.17
N PRO A 111 -1.19 6.74 0.56
CA PRO A 111 -0.62 6.55 1.90
C PRO A 111 0.76 7.21 2.06
N VAL A 112 0.84 8.51 1.83
CA VAL A 112 2.07 9.31 1.98
C VAL A 112 1.96 10.34 3.10
N GLY A 113 0.85 10.36 3.82
CA GLY A 113 0.61 11.33 4.88
C GLY A 113 0.33 12.73 4.36
N GLY A 114 0.36 13.68 5.27
CA GLY A 114 0.12 15.09 4.99
C GLY A 114 -1.16 15.61 5.64
N THR A 115 -1.26 16.93 5.76
CA THR A 115 -2.47 17.60 6.28
C THR A 115 -3.63 17.42 5.30
N SER A 116 -4.83 17.33 5.86
CA SER A 116 -6.07 17.21 5.08
C SER A 116 -6.11 15.98 4.16
N THR A 117 -5.36 14.93 4.50
CA THR A 117 -5.39 13.65 3.78
C THR A 117 -6.17 12.61 4.56
N HIS A 118 -6.89 11.76 3.83
CA HIS A 118 -7.65 10.64 4.40
C HIS A 118 -7.43 9.41 3.53
N CYS A 119 -6.57 8.52 3.99
CA CYS A 119 -6.25 7.27 3.30
C CYS A 119 -7.09 6.14 3.88
N VAL A 120 -7.75 5.39 3.00
CA VAL A 120 -8.56 4.24 3.41
C VAL A 120 -7.90 2.96 2.91
N LEU A 121 -7.62 2.08 3.85
CA LEU A 121 -7.08 0.75 3.59
C LEU A 121 -8.12 -0.28 4.00
N THR A 122 -8.24 -1.34 3.22
CA THR A 122 -9.14 -2.45 3.51
C THR A 122 -8.39 -3.77 3.43
N ALA A 123 -8.78 -4.69 4.29
CA ALA A 123 -8.22 -6.04 4.30
C ALA A 123 -9.27 -7.02 4.86
N HIS A 124 -9.11 -8.27 4.53
CA HIS A 124 -9.97 -9.31 5.10
C HIS A 124 -9.72 -9.49 6.59
N SER A 125 -10.80 -9.79 7.32
CA SER A 125 -10.76 -10.20 8.71
C SER A 125 -11.80 -11.31 8.95
N GLY A 126 -11.60 -12.13 9.97
CA GLY A 126 -12.54 -13.17 10.33
C GLY A 126 -12.59 -14.36 9.36
N MET A 127 -11.74 -14.42 8.37
CA MET A 127 -11.64 -15.53 7.43
C MET A 127 -10.48 -16.44 7.80
N ARG A 128 -10.70 -17.75 7.66
CA ARG A 128 -9.76 -18.77 8.11
C ARG A 128 -8.33 -18.64 7.55
N ASN A 129 -8.21 -18.16 6.31
CA ASN A 129 -6.93 -18.01 5.62
C ASN A 129 -6.56 -16.55 5.34
N LEU A 130 -7.36 -15.60 5.82
CA LEU A 130 -7.21 -14.17 5.53
C LEU A 130 -7.48 -13.37 6.81
N SER A 131 -6.60 -13.55 7.79
CA SER A 131 -6.73 -12.96 9.13
C SER A 131 -5.93 -11.66 9.29
N MET A 132 -5.77 -10.90 8.21
CA MET A 132 -4.85 -9.76 8.14
C MET A 132 -5.13 -8.69 9.20
N PHE A 133 -6.41 -8.37 9.40
CA PHE A 133 -6.83 -7.36 10.36
C PHE A 133 -7.71 -7.92 11.50
N ASP A 134 -7.59 -9.22 11.79
CA ASP A 134 -8.41 -9.85 12.84
C ASP A 134 -8.23 -9.17 14.20
N ASP A 135 -7.03 -8.75 14.52
CA ASP A 135 -6.71 -8.17 15.83
C ASP A 135 -6.74 -6.63 15.83
N ILE A 136 -7.27 -6.01 14.78
CA ILE A 136 -7.28 -4.54 14.67
C ILE A 136 -8.05 -3.86 15.80
N HIS A 137 -9.04 -4.54 16.35
CA HIS A 137 -9.83 -4.07 17.49
C HIS A 137 -9.03 -4.02 18.80
N SER A 138 -7.83 -4.61 18.80
CA SER A 138 -6.93 -4.59 19.96
C SER A 138 -6.04 -3.35 20.02
N LEU A 139 -6.13 -2.48 19.02
CA LEU A 139 -5.33 -1.23 18.96
C LEU A 139 -5.77 -0.22 19.99
#